data_79f863452a6b41de60756ae4b8642df6
#
_entry.id   79f863452a6b41de60756ae4b8642df6
#
_cell.length_a   1.000
_cell.length_b   1.000
_cell.length_c   1.000
_cell.angle_alpha   90.00
_cell.angle_beta   90.00
_cell.angle_gamma   90.00
#
_symmetry.space_group_name_H-M   'P 1'
#
loop_
_entity.id
_entity.type
_entity.pdbx_description
1 polymer ?
#
loop_
_entity_poly.entity_id
_entity_poly.type
_entity_poly.pdbx_seq_one_letter_code
_entity_poly.pdbx_strand_id
1 'polypeptide(L)'
;MKKNPKSPACPADIHSMKKTKILLALAIFTALAGKAFCAAPLNFQNYELDTLLHNIEKPGEPIVTEDYIIFTASVQNRSVGIAFDFENYQVVHPFQLLTSSDEEGNSTRKHLFYCFQRQHLFDSLKYRLVIDGLWTTDPLNPNKEYDEQVNLYFSKLENLGKIKIATKATSNDSVKFIYKGESGLKLNLAGTFTNWDPWIYQLEEIQPGLYELELPLTTGTYYYNYYLGLTPILDNTNPEKIYTADGRSASVIRVN
;
A
#
# COMPACT_ATOMS: atom_id res chain seq x y z
N MET A 1 -65.34 -36.13 -61.24
CA MET A 1 -65.39 -34.69 -60.88
C MET A 1 -65.49 -34.59 -59.37
N LYS A 2 -64.41 -34.27 -58.68
CA LYS A 2 -64.39 -33.60 -57.40
C LYS A 2 -62.92 -33.45 -57.04
N LYS A 3 -62.45 -32.19 -57.00
CA LYS A 3 -61.08 -31.78 -56.63
C LYS A 3 -60.97 -31.88 -55.09
N ASN A 4 -59.89 -32.55 -54.65
CA ASN A 4 -59.46 -32.47 -53.23
C ASN A 4 -58.58 -31.24 -53.00
N PRO A 5 -58.78 -30.51 -51.93
CA PRO A 5 -57.94 -29.37 -51.58
C PRO A 5 -56.64 -29.80 -50.83
N LYS A 6 -55.58 -29.08 -51.10
CA LYS A 6 -54.27 -29.23 -50.51
C LYS A 6 -54.31 -28.84 -49.01
N SER A 7 -53.64 -29.65 -48.18
CA SER A 7 -53.36 -29.32 -46.78
C SER A 7 -52.27 -28.23 -46.66
N PRO A 8 -52.37 -27.35 -45.63
CA PRO A 8 -51.40 -26.29 -45.42
C PRO A 8 -50.13 -26.81 -44.69
N ALA A 9 -49.00 -26.27 -45.12
CA ALA A 9 -47.68 -26.53 -44.53
C ALA A 9 -47.57 -25.99 -43.08
N CYS A 10 -46.90 -26.77 -42.23
CA CYS A 10 -46.47 -26.36 -40.88
C CYS A 10 -45.48 -25.19 -40.89
N PRO A 11 -45.58 -24.24 -40.02
CA PRO A 11 -44.54 -23.20 -39.86
C PRO A 11 -43.36 -23.74 -39.06
N ALA A 12 -42.19 -23.43 -39.60
CA ALA A 12 -40.89 -23.79 -39.04
C ALA A 12 -40.64 -23.12 -37.65
N ASP A 13 -39.95 -23.86 -36.81
CA ASP A 13 -39.52 -23.56 -35.49
C ASP A 13 -38.73 -22.23 -35.37
N ILE A 14 -39.32 -21.28 -34.66
CA ILE A 14 -38.72 -19.98 -34.25
C ILE A 14 -37.97 -20.11 -32.88
N HIS A 15 -37.63 -21.30 -32.45
CA HIS A 15 -37.00 -21.47 -31.11
C HIS A 15 -35.50 -21.61 -31.05
N SER A 16 -34.78 -21.56 -32.21
CA SER A 16 -33.33 -21.79 -32.25
C SER A 16 -32.45 -20.53 -32.20
N MET A 17 -33.02 -19.32 -32.33
CA MET A 17 -32.18 -18.08 -32.41
C MET A 17 -32.06 -17.24 -31.16
N LYS A 18 -32.67 -17.65 -30.03
CA LYS A 18 -32.57 -16.86 -28.79
C LYS A 18 -31.57 -17.37 -27.76
N LYS A 19 -30.95 -18.53 -27.93
CA LYS A 19 -29.99 -19.09 -26.98
C LYS A 19 -28.54 -18.68 -27.22
N THR A 20 -28.19 -18.18 -28.41
CA THR A 20 -26.78 -17.83 -28.72
C THR A 20 -26.41 -16.39 -28.36
N LYS A 21 -27.37 -15.51 -28.06
CA LYS A 21 -27.08 -14.12 -27.67
C LYS A 21 -26.97 -13.90 -26.16
N ILE A 22 -27.40 -14.85 -25.35
CA ILE A 22 -27.30 -14.76 -23.87
C ILE A 22 -25.94 -15.25 -23.38
N LEU A 23 -25.23 -16.10 -24.14
CA LEU A 23 -23.90 -16.59 -23.74
C LEU A 23 -22.77 -15.60 -24.05
N LEU A 24 -23.01 -14.58 -24.88
CA LEU A 24 -21.98 -13.57 -25.21
C LEU A 24 -22.01 -12.37 -24.25
N ALA A 25 -23.08 -12.20 -23.48
CA ALA A 25 -23.19 -11.12 -22.48
C ALA A 25 -22.61 -11.50 -21.11
N LEU A 26 -22.37 -12.79 -20.85
CA LEU A 26 -21.79 -13.26 -19.58
C LEU A 26 -20.27 -13.37 -19.58
N ALA A 27 -19.62 -13.23 -20.75
CA ALA A 27 -18.16 -13.35 -20.87
C ALA A 27 -17.41 -12.00 -20.77
N ILE A 28 -18.12 -10.87 -20.70
CA ILE A 28 -17.49 -9.53 -20.64
C ILE A 28 -17.44 -8.98 -19.20
N PHE A 29 -18.05 -9.67 -18.22
CA PHE A 29 -18.13 -9.18 -16.83
C PHE A 29 -17.03 -9.72 -15.90
N THR A 30 -16.05 -10.49 -16.41
CA THR A 30 -14.98 -11.07 -15.59
C THR A 30 -13.59 -10.44 -15.78
N ALA A 31 -13.48 -9.31 -16.48
CA ALA A 31 -12.17 -8.68 -16.75
C ALA A 31 -11.93 -7.35 -16.01
N LEU A 32 -12.80 -6.97 -15.06
CA LEU A 32 -12.50 -5.88 -14.10
C LEU A 32 -12.49 -6.45 -12.66
N ALA A 33 -11.75 -7.53 -12.45
CA ALA A 33 -11.24 -7.81 -11.13
C ALA A 33 -10.19 -6.72 -10.85
N GLY A 34 -10.63 -5.62 -10.25
CA GLY A 34 -9.74 -4.65 -9.65
C GLY A 34 -8.75 -5.44 -8.82
N LYS A 35 -7.45 -5.22 -9.03
CA LYS A 35 -6.41 -5.73 -8.14
C LYS A 35 -6.80 -5.24 -6.75
N ALA A 36 -7.38 -6.11 -5.94
CA ALA A 36 -7.53 -5.86 -4.52
C ALA A 36 -6.09 -5.60 -4.04
N PHE A 37 -5.84 -4.37 -3.65
CA PHE A 37 -4.60 -3.98 -3.01
C PHE A 37 -4.65 -4.64 -1.63
N CYS A 38 -4.30 -5.91 -1.58
CA CYS A 38 -4.14 -6.63 -0.33
C CYS A 38 -2.92 -5.98 0.33
N ALA A 39 -3.14 -5.23 1.39
CA ALA A 39 -2.04 -4.80 2.25
C ALA A 39 -1.26 -6.06 2.61
N ALA A 40 0.01 -6.12 2.19
CA ALA A 40 0.86 -7.26 2.48
C ALA A 40 0.86 -7.48 4.00
N PRO A 41 0.81 -8.74 4.48
CA PRO A 41 0.93 -9.00 5.90
C PRO A 41 2.23 -8.36 6.37
N LEU A 42 2.14 -7.51 7.40
CA LEU A 42 3.28 -6.86 8.02
C LEU A 42 4.29 -7.93 8.42
N ASN A 43 5.43 -7.91 7.76
CA ASN A 43 6.55 -8.77 8.15
C ASN A 43 7.20 -8.08 9.36
N PHE A 44 6.89 -8.57 10.58
CA PHE A 44 7.33 -7.99 11.87
C PHE A 44 8.84 -8.09 12.12
N GLN A 45 9.66 -8.00 11.11
CA GLN A 45 11.11 -7.93 11.27
C GLN A 45 11.62 -6.48 11.41
N ASN A 46 10.72 -5.50 11.55
CA ASN A 46 11.12 -4.12 11.75
C ASN A 46 11.22 -3.78 13.24
N TYR A 47 12.45 -3.74 13.75
CA TYR A 47 12.76 -3.41 15.15
C TYR A 47 12.18 -2.06 15.59
N GLU A 48 12.11 -1.06 14.72
CA GLU A 48 11.55 0.25 15.04
C GLU A 48 10.06 0.17 15.32
N LEU A 49 9.31 -0.54 14.48
CA LEU A 49 7.87 -0.75 14.68
C LEU A 49 7.60 -1.52 15.97
N ASP A 50 8.39 -2.56 16.24
CA ASP A 50 8.26 -3.35 17.45
C ASP A 50 8.52 -2.50 18.69
N THR A 51 9.56 -1.68 18.67
CA THR A 51 9.86 -0.72 19.75
C THR A 51 8.75 0.30 19.95
N LEU A 52 8.20 0.85 18.86
CA LEU A 52 7.08 1.79 18.93
C LEU A 52 5.85 1.14 19.56
N LEU A 53 5.49 -0.06 19.14
CA LEU A 53 4.34 -0.80 19.66
C LEU A 53 4.49 -1.11 21.15
N HIS A 54 5.68 -1.53 21.59
CA HIS A 54 5.94 -1.86 22.99
C HIS A 54 5.92 -0.64 23.91
N ASN A 55 6.24 0.54 23.40
CA ASN A 55 6.18 1.80 24.13
C ASN A 55 4.75 2.34 24.32
N ILE A 56 3.76 1.79 23.63
CA ILE A 56 2.36 2.17 23.82
C ILE A 56 1.85 1.50 25.10
N GLU A 57 1.63 2.29 26.15
CA GLU A 57 1.15 1.78 27.43
C GLU A 57 -0.36 1.53 27.46
N LYS A 58 -1.13 2.37 26.79
CA LYS A 58 -2.61 2.31 26.74
C LYS A 58 -3.14 2.70 25.37
N PRO A 59 -4.34 2.19 24.98
CA PRO A 59 -5.01 2.65 23.76
C PRO A 59 -5.25 4.15 23.80
N GLY A 60 -5.04 4.83 22.68
CA GLY A 60 -5.18 6.27 22.52
C GLY A 60 -5.48 6.66 21.09
N GLU A 61 -5.38 7.96 20.82
CA GLU A 61 -5.50 8.50 19.48
C GLU A 61 -4.54 7.80 18.50
N PRO A 62 -4.88 7.73 17.20
CA PRO A 62 -3.98 7.19 16.21
C PRO A 62 -2.61 7.87 16.21
N ILE A 63 -1.55 7.09 16.24
CA ILE A 63 -0.16 7.57 16.25
C ILE A 63 0.31 7.63 14.80
N VAL A 64 0.72 8.81 14.36
CA VAL A 64 1.26 9.03 13.02
C VAL A 64 2.76 9.24 13.13
N THR A 65 3.53 8.32 12.56
CA THR A 65 4.98 8.44 12.41
C THR A 65 5.36 8.76 10.97
N GLU A 66 6.64 8.82 10.66
CA GLU A 66 7.09 9.00 9.27
C GLU A 66 6.67 7.84 8.38
N ASP A 67 6.82 6.60 8.86
CA ASP A 67 6.61 5.38 8.06
C ASP A 67 5.30 4.64 8.36
N TYR A 68 4.66 4.89 9.51
CA TYR A 68 3.50 4.14 9.98
C TYR A 68 2.38 5.01 10.54
N ILE A 69 1.16 4.50 10.44
CA ILE A 69 0.01 4.95 11.22
C ILE A 69 -0.42 3.78 12.08
N ILE A 70 -0.47 3.97 13.40
CA ILE A 70 -0.81 2.94 14.38
C ILE A 70 -2.15 3.30 15.02
N PHE A 71 -3.09 2.39 14.92
CA PHE A 71 -4.40 2.47 15.57
C PHE A 71 -4.43 1.49 16.73
N THR A 72 -5.04 1.90 17.82
CA THR A 72 -5.13 1.07 19.04
C THR A 72 -6.56 0.93 19.52
N ALA A 73 -6.88 -0.17 20.20
CA ALA A 73 -8.19 -0.41 20.79
C ALA A 73 -8.07 -1.22 22.08
N SER A 74 -9.11 -1.14 22.91
CA SER A 74 -9.18 -1.85 24.18
C SER A 74 -9.27 -3.37 23.97
N VAL A 75 -8.54 -4.14 24.81
CA VAL A 75 -8.66 -5.61 24.87
C VAL A 75 -10.00 -6.10 25.44
N GLN A 76 -10.85 -5.21 25.92
CA GLN A 76 -12.20 -5.55 26.38
C GLN A 76 -13.12 -5.88 25.19
N ASN A 77 -12.82 -5.36 24.00
CA ASN A 77 -13.53 -5.70 22.78
C ASN A 77 -13.16 -7.11 22.34
N ARG A 78 -14.12 -7.88 21.86
CA ARG A 78 -13.91 -9.26 21.37
C ARG A 78 -13.22 -9.25 20.02
N SER A 79 -13.60 -8.31 19.17
CA SER A 79 -13.03 -8.14 17.83
C SER A 79 -13.04 -6.67 17.44
N VAL A 80 -11.95 -6.21 16.84
CA VAL A 80 -11.86 -4.88 16.24
C VAL A 80 -11.26 -5.01 14.86
N GLY A 81 -11.86 -4.33 13.92
CA GLY A 81 -11.35 -4.21 12.56
C GLY A 81 -11.40 -2.75 12.10
N ILE A 82 -10.64 -2.42 11.09
CA ILE A 82 -10.59 -1.10 10.46
C ILE A 82 -10.82 -1.22 8.97
N ALA A 83 -11.57 -0.28 8.40
CA ALA A 83 -11.79 -0.18 6.96
C ALA A 83 -11.55 1.25 6.49
N PHE A 84 -10.96 1.40 5.32
CA PHE A 84 -10.47 2.66 4.79
C PHE A 84 -11.27 3.14 3.56
N ASP A 85 -11.28 4.45 3.35
CA ASP A 85 -11.92 5.11 2.20
C ASP A 85 -11.27 4.74 0.86
N PHE A 86 -9.95 4.63 0.81
CA PHE A 86 -9.22 4.25 -0.40
C PHE A 86 -9.51 2.83 -0.89
N GLU A 87 -10.08 1.97 -0.03
CA GLU A 87 -10.58 0.63 -0.34
C GLU A 87 -12.11 0.61 -0.49
N ASN A 88 -12.77 1.79 -0.53
CA ASN A 88 -14.22 1.93 -0.53
C ASN A 88 -14.90 1.17 0.62
N TYR A 89 -14.22 1.01 1.76
CA TYR A 89 -14.68 0.27 2.95
C TYR A 89 -15.04 -1.20 2.68
N GLN A 90 -14.54 -1.79 1.60
CA GLN A 90 -14.85 -3.18 1.22
C GLN A 90 -14.00 -4.21 1.97
N VAL A 91 -12.84 -3.81 2.47
CA VAL A 91 -11.93 -4.66 3.22
C VAL A 91 -11.92 -4.23 4.68
N VAL A 92 -12.15 -5.17 5.57
CA VAL A 92 -12.03 -4.96 7.02
C VAL A 92 -10.76 -5.64 7.50
N HIS A 93 -9.77 -4.85 7.88
CA HIS A 93 -8.49 -5.32 8.40
C HIS A 93 -8.61 -5.61 9.90
N PRO A 94 -8.34 -6.84 10.36
CA PRO A 94 -8.47 -7.17 11.77
C PRO A 94 -7.32 -6.56 12.58
N PHE A 95 -7.63 -6.12 13.81
CA PHE A 95 -6.61 -5.73 14.78
C PHE A 95 -5.92 -6.97 15.34
N GLN A 96 -4.65 -6.80 15.67
CA GLN A 96 -3.81 -7.81 16.29
C GLN A 96 -3.71 -7.54 17.80
N LEU A 97 -3.47 -8.59 18.57
CA LEU A 97 -3.27 -8.49 20.01
C LEU A 97 -1.79 -8.24 20.32
N LEU A 98 -1.47 -7.13 20.99
CA LEU A 98 -0.17 -6.92 21.58
C LEU A 98 -0.14 -7.55 22.98
N THR A 99 0.87 -8.37 23.22
CA THR A 99 1.16 -8.93 24.51
C THR A 99 2.53 -8.46 24.98
N SER A 100 2.70 -8.30 26.28
CA SER A 100 4.02 -8.17 26.90
C SER A 100 4.24 -9.32 27.86
N SER A 101 5.48 -9.75 28.01
CA SER A 101 5.88 -10.72 29.03
C SER A 101 6.66 -9.99 30.12
N ASP A 102 6.41 -10.33 31.37
CA ASP A 102 7.22 -9.90 32.49
C ASP A 102 8.52 -10.73 32.60
N GLU A 103 9.38 -10.37 33.55
CA GLU A 103 10.65 -11.07 33.81
C GLU A 103 10.43 -12.53 34.24
N GLU A 104 9.24 -12.87 34.72
CA GLU A 104 8.85 -14.21 35.16
C GLU A 104 8.24 -15.04 34.02
N GLY A 105 8.07 -14.44 32.82
CA GLY A 105 7.52 -15.09 31.64
C GLY A 105 5.98 -15.13 31.56
N ASN A 106 5.29 -14.41 32.46
CA ASN A 106 3.84 -14.27 32.39
C ASN A 106 3.45 -13.28 31.28
N SER A 107 2.58 -13.71 30.39
CA SER A 107 2.08 -12.85 29.31
C SER A 107 0.90 -12.01 29.75
N THR A 108 0.99 -10.71 29.61
CA THR A 108 -0.11 -9.77 29.82
C THR A 108 -0.59 -9.18 28.51
N ARG A 109 -1.91 -9.18 28.31
CA ARG A 109 -2.53 -8.50 27.18
C ARG A 109 -2.48 -6.98 27.40
N LYS A 110 -1.84 -6.25 26.49
CA LYS A 110 -1.77 -4.79 26.55
C LYS A 110 -2.96 -4.12 25.86
N HIS A 111 -3.06 -4.27 24.55
CA HIS A 111 -4.11 -3.67 23.73
C HIS A 111 -4.20 -4.37 22.37
N LEU A 112 -5.28 -4.08 21.65
CA LEU A 112 -5.42 -4.41 20.24
C LEU A 112 -4.81 -3.29 19.41
N PHE A 113 -4.16 -3.63 18.30
CA PHE A 113 -3.59 -2.64 17.38
C PHE A 113 -3.73 -3.07 15.93
N TYR A 114 -3.75 -2.07 15.07
CA TYR A 114 -3.53 -2.22 13.63
C TYR A 114 -2.48 -1.21 13.20
N CYS A 115 -1.49 -1.67 12.45
CA CYS A 115 -0.46 -0.83 11.90
C CYS A 115 -0.62 -0.77 10.39
N PHE A 116 -0.63 0.44 9.86
CA PHE A 116 -0.72 0.73 8.44
C PHE A 116 0.56 1.42 8.00
N GLN A 117 1.28 0.86 7.04
CA GLN A 117 2.45 1.51 6.47
C GLN A 117 2.00 2.70 5.65
N ARG A 118 2.52 3.88 5.98
CA ARG A 118 2.19 5.11 5.25
C ARG A 118 2.64 4.98 3.81
N GLN A 119 1.66 4.94 2.93
CA GLN A 119 1.89 5.12 1.51
C GLN A 119 1.80 6.62 1.23
N HIS A 120 2.70 7.11 0.39
CA HIS A 120 2.97 8.54 0.15
C HIS A 120 1.81 9.36 -0.46
N LEU A 121 0.61 8.81 -0.50
CA LEU A 121 -0.51 9.33 -1.29
C LEU A 121 -1.57 10.10 -0.50
N PHE A 122 -1.52 10.06 0.83
CA PHE A 122 -2.63 10.60 1.60
C PHE A 122 -2.26 11.91 2.31
N ASP A 123 -2.86 13.03 1.92
CA ASP A 123 -2.87 14.25 2.72
C ASP A 123 -3.84 14.08 3.92
N SER A 124 -4.87 13.26 3.77
CA SER A 124 -5.82 12.89 4.79
C SER A 124 -6.27 11.43 4.59
N LEU A 125 -6.71 10.80 5.65
CA LEU A 125 -7.19 9.42 5.66
C LEU A 125 -8.53 9.36 6.38
N LYS A 126 -9.56 8.83 5.71
CA LYS A 126 -10.85 8.54 6.34
C LYS A 126 -10.96 7.04 6.61
N TYR A 127 -11.52 6.70 7.76
CA TYR A 127 -11.69 5.31 8.15
C TYR A 127 -12.89 5.10 9.07
N ARG A 128 -13.31 3.87 9.19
CA ARG A 128 -14.29 3.42 10.18
C ARG A 128 -13.79 2.18 10.89
N LEU A 129 -14.20 2.00 12.13
CA LEU A 129 -13.96 0.78 12.87
C LEU A 129 -15.17 -0.15 12.81
N VAL A 130 -14.90 -1.44 12.93
CA VAL A 130 -15.89 -2.48 13.19
C VAL A 130 -15.56 -3.09 14.54
N ILE A 131 -16.32 -2.70 15.57
CA ILE A 131 -16.11 -3.15 16.94
C ILE A 131 -17.23 -4.13 17.27
N ASP A 132 -16.87 -5.37 17.57
CA ASP A 132 -17.81 -6.46 17.91
C ASP A 132 -18.93 -6.62 16.86
N GLY A 133 -18.58 -6.41 15.58
CA GLY A 133 -19.51 -6.50 14.44
C GLY A 133 -20.28 -5.21 14.13
N LEU A 134 -20.12 -4.15 14.90
CA LEU A 134 -20.80 -2.88 14.69
C LEU A 134 -19.89 -1.85 14.01
N TRP A 135 -20.34 -1.29 12.91
CA TRP A 135 -19.66 -0.20 12.22
C TRP A 135 -19.79 1.10 13.00
N THR A 136 -18.66 1.68 13.39
CA THR A 136 -18.59 2.91 14.19
C THR A 136 -17.44 3.80 13.74
N THR A 137 -17.46 5.06 14.22
CA THR A 137 -16.25 5.88 14.21
C THR A 137 -15.30 5.41 15.31
N ASP A 138 -14.03 5.75 15.19
CA ASP A 138 -13.06 5.48 16.23
C ASP A 138 -13.39 6.29 17.50
N PRO A 139 -13.69 5.64 18.63
CA PRO A 139 -13.99 6.34 19.88
C PRO A 139 -12.78 7.09 20.45
N LEU A 140 -11.56 6.69 20.06
CA LEU A 140 -10.31 7.29 20.53
C LEU A 140 -9.84 8.45 19.65
N ASN A 141 -10.43 8.64 18.46
CA ASN A 141 -10.12 9.76 17.59
C ASN A 141 -11.21 10.84 17.68
N PRO A 142 -10.90 12.04 18.18
CA PRO A 142 -11.88 13.14 18.26
C PRO A 142 -12.24 13.70 16.88
N ASN A 143 -11.38 13.54 15.87
CA ASN A 143 -11.58 14.12 14.55
C ASN A 143 -12.54 13.27 13.73
N LYS A 144 -13.73 13.82 13.48
CA LYS A 144 -14.80 13.16 12.73
C LYS A 144 -15.31 14.06 11.63
N GLU A 145 -15.61 13.47 10.48
CA GLU A 145 -16.23 14.16 9.35
C GLU A 145 -17.58 13.53 9.05
N TYR A 146 -18.59 14.36 8.87
CA TYR A 146 -19.92 13.93 8.46
C TYR A 146 -20.03 13.99 6.93
N ASP A 147 -20.45 12.91 6.33
CA ASP A 147 -20.70 12.81 4.90
C ASP A 147 -22.20 12.85 4.65
N GLU A 148 -22.67 13.94 4.04
CA GLU A 148 -24.09 14.15 3.75
C GLU A 148 -24.66 13.18 2.71
N GLN A 149 -23.83 12.66 1.80
CA GLN A 149 -24.29 11.77 0.72
C GLN A 149 -24.70 10.40 1.25
N VAL A 150 -23.94 9.89 2.22
CA VAL A 150 -24.23 8.59 2.84
C VAL A 150 -24.84 8.70 4.23
N ASN A 151 -24.97 9.92 4.76
CA ASN A 151 -25.54 10.22 6.08
C ASN A 151 -24.81 9.47 7.21
N LEU A 152 -23.48 9.48 7.17
CA LEU A 152 -22.65 8.77 8.13
C LEU A 152 -21.47 9.64 8.60
N TYR A 153 -21.00 9.36 9.83
CA TYR A 153 -19.74 9.89 10.33
C TYR A 153 -18.57 8.95 10.01
N PHE A 154 -17.45 9.55 9.68
CA PHE A 154 -16.16 8.90 9.48
C PHE A 154 -15.13 9.47 10.43
N SER A 155 -14.23 8.65 10.92
CA SER A 155 -13.03 9.14 11.59
C SER A 155 -12.04 9.62 10.56
N LYS A 156 -11.33 10.71 10.84
CA LYS A 156 -10.41 11.35 9.91
C LYS A 156 -9.07 11.61 10.55
N LEU A 157 -8.02 11.37 9.79
CA LEU A 157 -6.68 11.89 10.06
C LEU A 157 -6.37 12.96 9.02
N GLU A 158 -5.96 14.11 9.49
CA GLU A 158 -5.58 15.27 8.67
C GLU A 158 -4.09 15.55 8.82
N ASN A 159 -3.57 16.38 7.92
CA ASN A 159 -2.19 16.86 7.98
C ASN A 159 -1.19 15.72 8.12
N LEU A 160 -1.47 14.59 7.46
CA LEU A 160 -0.55 13.46 7.44
C LEU A 160 0.83 13.85 6.91
N GLY A 161 0.93 15.06 6.34
CA GLY A 161 2.15 15.64 5.81
C GLY A 161 2.55 14.97 4.49
N LYS A 162 3.11 15.75 3.59
CA LYS A 162 3.82 15.18 2.45
C LYS A 162 5.07 14.52 3.01
N ILE A 163 5.08 13.19 3.08
CA ILE A 163 6.32 12.49 3.37
C ILE A 163 7.33 12.95 2.34
N LYS A 164 8.47 13.41 2.81
CA LYS A 164 9.57 13.75 1.92
C LYS A 164 10.08 12.44 1.33
N ILE A 165 9.51 12.07 0.18
CA ILE A 165 9.92 10.90 -0.58
C ILE A 165 11.34 11.18 -1.06
N ALA A 166 12.32 10.60 -0.40
CA ALA A 166 13.71 10.79 -0.73
C ALA A 166 14.48 9.50 -0.44
N THR A 167 15.50 9.27 -1.22
CA THR A 167 16.50 8.24 -0.91
C THR A 167 17.11 8.52 0.46
N LYS A 168 17.03 7.53 1.36
CA LYS A 168 17.55 7.64 2.74
C LYS A 168 18.15 6.32 3.23
N ALA A 169 19.13 6.43 4.13
CA ALA A 169 19.55 5.30 4.94
C ALA A 169 18.45 4.96 5.96
N THR A 170 18.23 3.68 6.20
CA THR A 170 17.29 3.16 7.19
C THR A 170 18.06 2.67 8.42
N SER A 171 17.37 2.43 9.53
CA SER A 171 17.99 1.98 10.80
C SER A 171 18.56 0.56 10.75
N ASN A 172 18.32 -0.19 9.69
CA ASN A 172 18.70 -1.61 9.56
C ASN A 172 19.92 -1.85 8.66
N ASP A 173 20.91 -0.95 8.65
CA ASP A 173 22.05 -1.02 7.74
C ASP A 173 21.61 -1.23 6.28
N SER A 174 20.53 -0.59 5.90
CA SER A 174 20.02 -0.61 4.52
C SER A 174 19.77 0.81 4.01
N VAL A 175 19.70 0.94 2.71
CA VAL A 175 19.35 2.19 2.02
C VAL A 175 18.14 1.95 1.16
N LYS A 176 17.13 2.77 1.36
CA LYS A 176 15.96 2.83 0.52
C LYS A 176 16.19 3.85 -0.59
N PHE A 177 16.41 3.36 -1.80
CA PHE A 177 16.55 4.17 -3.00
C PHE A 177 15.18 4.45 -3.60
N ILE A 178 14.92 5.73 -3.90
CA ILE A 178 13.63 6.17 -4.41
C ILE A 178 13.83 7.04 -5.64
N TYR A 179 13.08 6.76 -6.69
CA TYR A 179 13.02 7.60 -7.88
C TYR A 179 11.56 7.96 -8.20
N LYS A 180 11.35 9.22 -8.61
CA LYS A 180 10.04 9.71 -9.03
C LYS A 180 10.11 10.20 -10.46
N GLY A 181 9.29 9.62 -11.34
CA GLY A 181 9.29 9.93 -12.77
C GLY A 181 8.02 9.46 -13.46
N GLU A 182 8.11 9.16 -14.75
CA GLU A 182 7.01 8.61 -15.54
C GLU A 182 6.73 7.15 -15.16
N SER A 183 5.49 6.70 -15.33
CA SER A 183 5.13 5.30 -15.10
C SER A 183 5.61 4.40 -16.22
N GLY A 184 5.97 3.15 -15.88
CA GLY A 184 6.37 2.12 -16.84
C GLY A 184 7.84 2.17 -17.26
N LEU A 185 8.69 2.93 -16.57
CA LEU A 185 10.13 2.96 -16.83
C LEU A 185 10.80 1.67 -16.32
N LYS A 186 11.80 1.19 -17.07
CA LYS A 186 12.77 0.20 -16.58
C LYS A 186 13.96 0.93 -16.00
N LEU A 187 13.94 1.15 -14.70
CA LEU A 187 14.94 1.95 -14.01
C LEU A 187 15.90 1.04 -13.26
N ASN A 188 17.18 1.20 -13.53
CA ASN A 188 18.25 0.46 -12.86
C ASN A 188 19.02 1.38 -11.92
N LEU A 189 19.72 0.78 -10.96
CA LEU A 189 20.58 1.48 -10.00
C LEU A 189 22.01 0.98 -10.11
N ALA A 190 22.95 1.90 -10.23
CA ALA A 190 24.37 1.58 -10.11
C ALA A 190 25.13 2.64 -9.31
N GLY A 191 26.19 2.21 -8.70
CA GLY A 191 27.02 3.06 -7.88
C GLY A 191 28.35 2.39 -7.51
N THR A 192 29.03 2.95 -6.54
CA THR A 192 30.30 2.39 -6.03
C THR A 192 30.15 0.98 -5.48
N PHE A 193 28.93 0.63 -5.01
CA PHE A 193 28.59 -0.70 -4.49
C PHE A 193 28.36 -1.76 -5.58
N THR A 194 28.16 -1.36 -6.85
CA THR A 194 28.03 -2.26 -8.01
C THR A 194 29.20 -2.13 -8.98
N ASN A 195 30.25 -1.39 -8.61
CA ASN A 195 31.31 -1.01 -9.53
C ASN A 195 30.79 -0.31 -10.80
N TRP A 196 29.71 0.45 -10.66
CA TRP A 196 28.98 1.17 -11.71
C TRP A 196 28.35 0.28 -12.79
N ASP A 197 28.10 -1.00 -12.50
CA ASP A 197 27.35 -1.88 -13.39
C ASP A 197 25.84 -1.65 -13.19
N PRO A 198 25.14 -1.12 -14.21
CA PRO A 198 23.70 -0.82 -14.10
C PRO A 198 22.79 -2.04 -14.27
N TRP A 199 23.34 -3.21 -14.54
CA TRP A 199 22.54 -4.42 -14.80
C TRP A 199 22.31 -5.29 -13.55
N ILE A 200 22.89 -4.93 -12.42
CA ILE A 200 22.80 -5.72 -11.18
C ILE A 200 21.48 -5.48 -10.45
N TYR A 201 21.02 -4.23 -10.37
CA TYR A 201 19.84 -3.86 -9.60
C TYR A 201 18.85 -3.07 -10.44
N GLN A 202 17.57 -3.50 -10.39
CA GLN A 202 16.44 -2.81 -11.00
C GLN A 202 15.48 -2.36 -9.91
N LEU A 203 14.99 -1.11 -9.98
CA LEU A 203 13.95 -0.61 -9.11
C LEU A 203 12.59 -1.20 -9.50
N GLU A 204 11.75 -1.43 -8.49
CA GLU A 204 10.37 -1.83 -8.66
C GLU A 204 9.45 -0.61 -8.66
N GLU A 205 8.52 -0.54 -9.62
CA GLU A 205 7.48 0.48 -9.61
C GLU A 205 6.39 0.08 -8.61
N ILE A 206 6.44 0.68 -7.41
CA ILE A 206 5.49 0.41 -6.33
C ILE A 206 4.16 1.15 -6.52
N GLN A 207 4.17 2.24 -7.29
CA GLN A 207 3.01 3.04 -7.68
C GLN A 207 3.32 3.71 -9.03
N PRO A 208 2.32 4.15 -9.81
CA PRO A 208 2.57 4.83 -11.07
C PRO A 208 3.57 5.99 -10.93
N GLY A 209 4.75 5.83 -11.52
CA GLY A 209 5.84 6.80 -11.50
C GLY A 209 6.66 6.87 -10.20
N LEU A 210 6.42 6.00 -9.23
CA LEU A 210 7.22 5.88 -8.01
C LEU A 210 7.93 4.54 -7.98
N TYR A 211 9.26 4.60 -7.95
CA TYR A 211 10.15 3.45 -8.00
C TYR A 211 10.92 3.33 -6.70
N GLU A 212 11.07 2.12 -6.19
CA GLU A 212 11.75 1.83 -4.94
C GLU A 212 12.67 0.62 -5.08
N LEU A 213 13.78 0.66 -4.35
CA LEU A 213 14.67 -0.48 -4.13
C LEU A 213 15.35 -0.32 -2.78
N GLU A 214 15.29 -1.35 -1.95
CA GLU A 214 16.01 -1.38 -0.69
C GLU A 214 17.21 -2.33 -0.80
N LEU A 215 18.39 -1.82 -0.42
CA LEU A 215 19.64 -2.58 -0.45
C LEU A 215 20.34 -2.52 0.91
N PRO A 216 20.84 -3.65 1.44
CA PRO A 216 21.72 -3.65 2.58
C PRO A 216 23.07 -3.04 2.17
N LEU A 217 23.44 -1.94 2.82
CA LEU A 217 24.71 -1.26 2.63
C LEU A 217 25.34 -0.98 4.00
N THR A 218 26.57 -1.41 4.18
CA THR A 218 27.31 -1.17 5.42
C THR A 218 27.63 0.30 5.61
N THR A 219 28.02 0.68 6.84
CA THR A 219 28.49 2.04 7.15
C THR A 219 29.53 2.53 6.13
N GLY A 220 29.26 3.70 5.54
CA GLY A 220 30.12 4.27 4.51
C GLY A 220 29.46 5.37 3.68
N THR A 221 30.24 5.93 2.75
CA THR A 221 29.76 6.89 1.77
C THR A 221 29.73 6.25 0.39
N TYR A 222 28.56 6.31 -0.24
CA TYR A 222 28.32 5.70 -1.54
C TYR A 222 27.91 6.75 -2.56
N TYR A 223 28.35 6.56 -3.79
CA TYR A 223 28.04 7.38 -4.96
C TYR A 223 27.21 6.54 -5.91
N TYR A 224 26.11 7.08 -6.43
CA TYR A 224 25.18 6.32 -7.27
C TYR A 224 24.46 7.19 -8.29
N ASN A 225 23.94 6.56 -9.33
CA ASN A 225 22.99 7.11 -10.27
C ASN A 225 21.91 6.09 -10.58
N TYR A 226 20.74 6.57 -10.98
CA TYR A 226 19.78 5.75 -11.68
C TYR A 226 20.12 5.68 -13.16
N TYR A 227 19.62 4.66 -13.84
CA TYR A 227 19.89 4.42 -15.24
C TYR A 227 18.64 4.06 -16.01
N LEU A 228 18.39 4.75 -17.14
CA LEU A 228 17.48 4.30 -18.18
C LEU A 228 18.32 3.71 -19.32
N GLY A 229 18.36 2.39 -19.40
CA GLY A 229 19.34 1.69 -20.23
C GLY A 229 20.77 2.02 -19.78
N LEU A 230 21.54 2.72 -20.61
CA LEU A 230 22.91 3.17 -20.30
C LEU A 230 23.00 4.66 -19.94
N THR A 231 21.88 5.38 -19.95
CA THR A 231 21.87 6.83 -19.64
C THR A 231 21.77 7.04 -18.13
N PRO A 232 22.79 7.63 -17.47
CA PRO A 232 22.75 7.94 -16.06
C PRO A 232 21.81 9.12 -15.78
N ILE A 233 21.07 9.00 -14.68
CA ILE A 233 20.15 10.00 -14.17
C ILE A 233 20.48 10.25 -12.70
N LEU A 234 20.63 11.50 -12.32
CA LEU A 234 20.79 11.88 -10.92
C LEU A 234 19.49 11.64 -10.14
N ASP A 235 19.65 11.30 -8.88
CA ASP A 235 18.51 11.24 -7.96
C ASP A 235 17.93 12.63 -7.74
N ASN A 236 16.69 12.82 -8.18
CA ASN A 236 15.97 14.09 -8.04
C ASN A 236 15.38 14.27 -6.63
N THR A 237 15.37 13.21 -5.83
CA THR A 237 14.88 13.23 -4.45
C THR A 237 16.00 13.52 -3.44
N ASN A 238 17.26 13.30 -3.83
CA ASN A 238 18.45 13.50 -2.98
C ASN A 238 19.16 14.81 -3.38
N PRO A 239 19.28 15.78 -2.46
CA PRO A 239 19.99 17.03 -2.75
C PRO A 239 21.52 16.89 -2.80
N GLU A 240 22.09 15.84 -2.18
CA GLU A 240 23.53 15.64 -2.12
C GLU A 240 24.06 15.08 -3.43
N LYS A 241 24.97 15.83 -4.05
CA LYS A 241 25.58 15.50 -5.34
C LYS A 241 27.06 15.77 -5.32
N ILE A 242 27.81 15.00 -6.09
CA ILE A 242 29.21 15.23 -6.36
C ILE A 242 29.40 15.40 -7.88
N TYR A 243 30.36 16.24 -8.22
CA TYR A 243 30.78 16.44 -9.59
C TYR A 243 32.28 16.05 -9.68
N THR A 244 32.58 15.18 -10.62
CA THR A 244 33.94 14.75 -10.88
C THR A 244 34.64 15.69 -11.88
N ALA A 245 35.94 15.71 -11.88
CA ALA A 245 36.73 16.59 -12.77
C ALA A 245 36.53 16.30 -14.27
N ASP A 246 36.05 15.10 -14.61
CA ASP A 246 35.72 14.69 -15.98
C ASP A 246 34.28 15.05 -16.38
N GLY A 247 33.56 15.85 -15.56
CA GLY A 247 32.24 16.35 -15.83
C GLY A 247 31.11 15.35 -15.53
N ARG A 248 31.40 14.21 -14.93
CA ARG A 248 30.36 13.29 -14.44
C ARG A 248 29.78 13.78 -13.14
N SER A 249 28.53 13.41 -12.89
CA SER A 249 27.85 13.70 -11.64
C SER A 249 27.28 12.44 -11.05
N ALA A 250 27.21 12.39 -9.73
CA ALA A 250 26.59 11.28 -8.99
C ALA A 250 25.87 11.82 -7.75
N SER A 251 24.83 11.14 -7.34
CA SER A 251 24.15 11.36 -6.06
C SER A 251 24.95 10.70 -4.94
N VAL A 252 24.87 11.24 -3.72
CA VAL A 252 25.65 10.78 -2.57
C VAL A 252 24.70 10.28 -1.47
N ILE A 253 24.99 9.14 -0.88
CA ILE A 253 24.31 8.64 0.32
C ILE A 253 25.35 8.23 1.37
N ARG A 254 25.09 8.61 2.63
CA ARG A 254 25.92 8.20 3.78
C ARG A 254 25.11 7.28 4.67
N VAL A 255 25.67 6.14 4.98
CA VAL A 255 25.18 5.15 5.94
C VAL A 255 26.02 5.29 7.20
N ASN A 256 25.41 5.58 8.32
CA ASN A 256 26.06 5.82 9.62
C ASN A 256 26.03 4.57 10.49
#